data_e0a35c01c03dfe1fb2135430e8f4007d
#
_entry.id   e0a35c01c03dfe1fb2135430e8f4007d
#
_cell.length_a   1.000
_cell.length_b   1.000
_cell.length_c   1.000
_cell.angle_alpha   90.00
_cell.angle_beta   90.00
_cell.angle_gamma   90.00
#
_symmetry.space_group_name_H-M   'P 1'
#
loop_
_entity.id
_entity.type
_entity.pdbx_description
1 polymer ?
#
loop_
_entity_poly.entity_id
_entity_poly.type
_entity_poly.pdbx_seq_one_letter_code
_entity_poly.pdbx_strand_id
1 'polypeptide(L)'
;TTDIYPADFGWTPDWRHPERRLDWYHNMSSVLEAGECVRTNQLDFDDEALFLARQRLYDAACRPEDQPFLLLLSLTHPHDPFAIPRRYLDRFNAEDIDLPRTQAGDVEDDPHSARLRAMYQLEEGLLSEDDIRRARHAYYGAMAYVDDCFGEIVRTLEETGLADDTIVFVVADHGEMLGERGLWYKMTFFENAVRIPFIVHNPKRFAPRRITENVSLVDLLPTLCELASGEDRSARAIAPLDGRSLVPHLRGETGPDGVYSEYL
;
A
#
# COMPACT_ATOMS: atom_id res chain seq x y z
N THR A 1 -15.48 -6.41 -10.97
CA THR A 1 -14.84 -5.35 -10.18
C THR A 1 -15.91 -4.33 -9.85
N THR A 2 -16.27 -4.26 -8.59
CA THR A 2 -17.11 -3.17 -8.08
C THR A 2 -16.19 -1.99 -7.83
N ASP A 3 -16.43 -0.90 -8.55
CA ASP A 3 -15.77 0.36 -8.34
C ASP A 3 -16.38 1.02 -7.10
N ILE A 4 -15.62 1.08 -6.01
CA ILE A 4 -16.10 1.62 -4.74
C ILE A 4 -16.01 3.13 -4.71
N TYR A 5 -15.11 3.71 -5.51
CA TYR A 5 -14.85 5.14 -5.58
C TYR A 5 -14.86 5.67 -7.03
N PRO A 6 -15.98 5.57 -7.75
CA PRO A 6 -16.03 6.05 -9.14
C PRO A 6 -15.75 7.56 -9.25
N ALA A 7 -15.91 8.29 -8.15
CA ALA A 7 -15.71 9.72 -8.10
C ALA A 7 -14.23 10.16 -8.05
N ASP A 8 -13.33 9.29 -7.58
CA ASP A 8 -11.90 9.63 -7.49
C ASP A 8 -11.16 9.50 -8.83
N PHE A 9 -11.77 8.82 -9.79
CA PHE A 9 -11.15 8.59 -11.08
C PHE A 9 -11.28 9.81 -12.00
N GLY A 10 -10.14 10.31 -12.46
CA GLY A 10 -10.05 11.33 -13.48
C GLY A 10 -10.15 12.78 -12.99
N TRP A 11 -10.19 13.00 -11.67
CA TRP A 11 -10.07 14.35 -11.14
C TRP A 11 -8.65 14.58 -10.60
N THR A 12 -8.03 15.67 -11.03
CA THR A 12 -6.73 16.11 -10.54
C THR A 12 -6.87 17.54 -10.01
N PRO A 13 -6.30 17.85 -8.83
CA PRO A 13 -6.33 19.21 -8.30
C PRO A 13 -5.70 20.22 -9.26
N ASP A 14 -6.28 21.41 -9.37
CA ASP A 14 -5.55 22.55 -9.92
C ASP A 14 -4.58 23.07 -8.85
N TRP A 15 -3.33 22.64 -8.91
CA TRP A 15 -2.32 23.02 -7.93
C TRP A 15 -1.99 24.52 -7.87
N ARG A 16 -2.49 25.32 -8.80
CA ARG A 16 -2.43 26.79 -8.74
C ARG A 16 -3.55 27.36 -7.87
N HIS A 17 -4.63 26.59 -7.72
CA HIS A 17 -5.84 26.93 -6.97
C HIS A 17 -6.32 25.73 -6.14
N PRO A 18 -5.51 25.21 -5.19
CA PRO A 18 -5.82 23.98 -4.45
C PRO A 18 -7.09 24.09 -3.59
N GLU A 19 -7.51 25.30 -3.25
CA GLU A 19 -8.76 25.57 -2.55
C GLU A 19 -10.02 25.29 -3.39
N ARG A 20 -9.88 25.19 -4.74
CA ARG A 20 -10.97 24.89 -5.67
C ARG A 20 -11.11 23.41 -5.90
N ARG A 21 -11.45 22.68 -4.86
CA ARG A 21 -11.65 21.25 -4.89
C ARG A 21 -13.13 20.88 -4.88
N LEU A 22 -13.43 19.65 -5.26
CA LEU A 22 -14.78 19.09 -5.10
C LEU A 22 -15.00 18.70 -3.63
N ASP A 23 -16.20 18.88 -3.11
CA ASP A 23 -16.51 18.66 -1.69
C ASP A 23 -16.25 17.24 -1.20
N TRP A 24 -16.35 16.26 -2.09
CA TRP A 24 -16.10 14.85 -1.78
C TRP A 24 -14.62 14.46 -1.85
N TYR A 25 -13.76 15.30 -2.43
CA TYR A 25 -12.35 14.99 -2.55
C TYR A 25 -11.64 15.19 -1.22
N HIS A 26 -10.66 14.36 -0.93
CA HIS A 26 -9.92 14.29 0.32
C HIS A 26 -10.08 15.51 1.24
N ASN A 27 -10.65 15.29 2.40
CA ASN A 27 -10.82 16.29 3.45
C ASN A 27 -10.45 15.64 4.79
N MET A 28 -10.50 16.42 5.86
CA MET A 28 -10.10 15.93 7.17
C MET A 28 -11.15 15.04 7.86
N SER A 29 -12.30 14.77 7.25
CA SER A 29 -13.34 13.91 7.86
C SER A 29 -12.84 12.51 8.15
N SER A 30 -12.02 11.93 7.27
CA SER A 30 -11.41 10.61 7.50
C SER A 30 -10.56 10.53 8.77
N VAL A 31 -9.99 11.65 9.20
CA VAL A 31 -9.18 11.75 10.42
C VAL A 31 -10.06 12.08 11.63
N LEU A 32 -10.98 13.05 11.47
CA LEU A 32 -11.86 13.49 12.54
C LEU A 32 -12.87 12.41 12.97
N GLU A 33 -13.32 11.58 12.02
CA GLU A 33 -14.28 10.50 12.24
C GLU A 33 -13.58 9.13 12.37
N ALA A 34 -12.24 9.12 12.46
CA ALA A 34 -11.47 7.89 12.59
C ALA A 34 -11.83 7.09 13.85
N GLY A 35 -11.67 5.77 13.80
CA GLY A 35 -11.84 4.91 14.96
C GLY A 35 -12.62 3.63 14.70
N GLU A 36 -13.51 3.29 15.64
CA GLU A 36 -14.29 2.07 15.59
C GLU A 36 -15.43 2.13 14.56
N CYS A 37 -15.58 1.06 13.80
CA CYS A 37 -16.77 0.86 12.95
C CYS A 37 -17.30 -0.57 13.10
N VAL A 38 -18.55 -0.78 12.68
CA VAL A 38 -19.10 -2.12 12.57
C VAL A 38 -18.69 -2.74 11.23
N ARG A 39 -18.82 -1.98 10.15
CA ARG A 39 -18.53 -2.39 8.77
C ARG A 39 -18.31 -1.16 7.89
N THR A 40 -17.51 -1.30 6.84
CA THR A 40 -17.31 -0.28 5.80
C THR A 40 -17.41 -0.93 4.43
N ASN A 41 -17.63 -0.13 3.38
CA ASN A 41 -17.58 -0.62 1.99
C ASN A 41 -16.20 -1.18 1.63
N GLN A 42 -15.14 -0.62 2.21
CA GLN A 42 -13.77 -1.13 2.01
C GLN A 42 -13.61 -2.54 2.56
N LEU A 43 -14.14 -2.81 3.77
CA LEU A 43 -14.13 -4.16 4.36
C LEU A 43 -14.94 -5.16 3.51
N ASP A 44 -16.09 -4.72 2.96
CA ASP A 44 -16.89 -5.57 2.09
C ASP A 44 -16.11 -5.95 0.82
N PHE A 45 -15.45 -4.97 0.21
CA PHE A 45 -14.63 -5.19 -0.98
C PHE A 45 -13.43 -6.10 -0.70
N ASP A 46 -12.68 -5.82 0.36
CA ASP A 46 -11.48 -6.58 0.69
C ASP A 46 -11.81 -8.03 1.06
N ASP A 47 -12.91 -8.26 1.82
CA ASP A 47 -13.39 -9.60 2.14
C ASP A 47 -13.82 -10.38 0.88
N GLU A 48 -14.50 -9.71 -0.08
CA GLU A 48 -14.85 -10.32 -1.37
C GLU A 48 -13.60 -10.64 -2.19
N ALA A 49 -12.66 -9.69 -2.28
CA ALA A 49 -11.40 -9.87 -3.00
C ALA A 49 -10.58 -11.05 -2.43
N LEU A 50 -10.47 -11.11 -1.11
CA LEU A 50 -9.80 -12.21 -0.40
C LEU A 50 -10.48 -13.56 -0.66
N PHE A 51 -11.81 -13.62 -0.56
CA PHE A 51 -12.57 -14.83 -0.85
C PHE A 51 -12.34 -15.32 -2.27
N LEU A 52 -12.42 -14.43 -3.26
CA LEU A 52 -12.19 -14.77 -4.66
C LEU A 52 -10.74 -15.20 -4.93
N ALA A 53 -9.78 -14.56 -4.30
CA ALA A 53 -8.37 -14.95 -4.42
C ALA A 53 -8.13 -16.37 -3.89
N ARG A 54 -8.69 -16.71 -2.74
CA ARG A 54 -8.61 -18.07 -2.19
C ARG A 54 -9.27 -19.10 -3.09
N GLN A 55 -10.45 -18.81 -3.66
CA GLN A 55 -11.07 -19.69 -4.65
C GLN A 55 -10.15 -19.94 -5.85
N ARG A 56 -9.46 -18.89 -6.35
CA ARG A 56 -8.50 -19.04 -7.46
C ARG A 56 -7.31 -19.91 -7.11
N LEU A 57 -6.85 -19.88 -5.86
CA LEU A 57 -5.79 -20.77 -5.39
C LEU A 57 -6.27 -22.23 -5.32
N TYR A 58 -7.48 -22.49 -4.81
CA TYR A 58 -8.06 -23.85 -4.86
C TYR A 58 -8.25 -24.34 -6.31
N ASP A 59 -8.73 -23.50 -7.22
CA ASP A 59 -8.86 -23.83 -8.63
C ASP A 59 -7.47 -24.13 -9.26
N ALA A 60 -6.44 -23.36 -8.90
CA ALA A 60 -5.08 -23.58 -9.40
C ALA A 60 -4.50 -24.91 -8.93
N ALA A 61 -4.76 -25.30 -7.67
CA ALA A 61 -4.31 -26.57 -7.12
C ALA A 61 -4.95 -27.78 -7.82
N CYS A 62 -6.10 -27.61 -8.46
CA CYS A 62 -6.79 -28.65 -9.22
C CYS A 62 -6.38 -28.71 -10.70
N ARG A 63 -5.49 -27.83 -11.17
CA ARG A 63 -5.04 -27.77 -12.55
C ARG A 63 -3.85 -28.70 -12.79
N PRO A 64 -3.58 -29.08 -14.06
CA PRO A 64 -2.35 -29.73 -14.41
C PRO A 64 -1.12 -28.90 -14.02
N GLU A 65 -0.03 -29.56 -13.61
CA GLU A 65 1.21 -28.93 -13.15
C GLU A 65 1.89 -28.02 -14.19
N ASP A 66 1.54 -28.16 -15.47
CA ASP A 66 2.08 -27.37 -16.57
C ASP A 66 1.36 -26.03 -16.82
N GLN A 67 0.39 -25.66 -15.98
CA GLN A 67 -0.35 -24.41 -16.09
C GLN A 67 0.03 -23.41 -14.97
N PRO A 68 1.08 -22.60 -15.16
CA PRO A 68 1.45 -21.58 -14.20
C PRO A 68 0.36 -20.52 -14.08
N PHE A 69 0.30 -19.83 -12.95
CA PHE A 69 -0.64 -18.74 -12.72
C PHE A 69 0.08 -17.48 -12.24
N LEU A 70 -0.54 -16.35 -12.46
CA LEU A 70 -0.28 -15.07 -11.79
C LEU A 70 -1.58 -14.62 -11.12
N LEU A 71 -1.53 -14.39 -9.82
CA LEU A 71 -2.65 -13.87 -9.04
C LEU A 71 -2.26 -12.55 -8.40
N LEU A 72 -3.02 -11.50 -8.68
CA LEU A 72 -2.91 -10.22 -8.01
C LEU A 72 -4.11 -10.06 -7.06
N LEU A 73 -3.85 -10.02 -5.77
CA LEU A 73 -4.82 -9.63 -4.75
C LEU A 73 -4.53 -8.17 -4.37
N SER A 74 -5.48 -7.29 -4.65
CA SER A 74 -5.43 -5.88 -4.28
C SER A 74 -6.45 -5.63 -3.18
N LEU A 75 -5.98 -5.13 -2.04
CA LEU A 75 -6.80 -4.74 -0.90
C LEU A 75 -6.84 -3.21 -0.81
N THR A 76 -7.96 -2.65 -0.35
CA THR A 76 -8.08 -1.21 -0.15
C THR A 76 -7.49 -0.75 1.17
N HIS A 77 -7.59 -1.59 2.22
CA HIS A 77 -6.96 -1.25 3.50
C HIS A 77 -5.42 -1.25 3.38
N PRO A 78 -4.78 -0.34 4.13
CA PRO A 78 -5.27 0.56 5.19
C PRO A 78 -5.62 1.99 4.71
N HIS A 79 -6.07 2.19 3.46
CA HIS A 79 -6.48 3.48 2.92
C HIS A 79 -7.59 4.13 3.78
N ASP A 80 -7.63 5.46 3.82
CA ASP A 80 -8.72 6.18 4.48
C ASP A 80 -10.11 5.84 3.85
N PRO A 81 -11.24 5.96 4.59
CA PRO A 81 -11.37 6.49 5.95
C PRO A 81 -10.76 5.54 7.00
N PHE A 82 -10.12 6.11 8.03
CA PHE A 82 -9.46 5.35 9.08
C PHE A 82 -10.48 4.75 10.06
N ALA A 83 -11.21 3.75 9.61
CA ALA A 83 -12.28 3.10 10.37
C ALA A 83 -12.14 1.58 10.32
N ILE A 84 -12.08 0.92 11.47
CA ILE A 84 -11.82 -0.52 11.57
C ILE A 84 -12.64 -1.15 12.72
N PRO A 85 -13.08 -2.42 12.62
CA PRO A 85 -13.79 -3.09 13.70
C PRO A 85 -12.98 -3.20 15.00
N ARG A 86 -13.68 -3.10 16.11
CA ARG A 86 -13.15 -3.13 17.48
C ARG A 86 -12.11 -4.23 17.71
N ARG A 87 -12.32 -5.43 17.19
CA ARG A 87 -11.39 -6.57 17.35
C ARG A 87 -9.98 -6.31 16.83
N TYR A 88 -9.80 -5.36 15.90
CA TYR A 88 -8.49 -4.98 15.39
C TYR A 88 -7.88 -3.83 16.20
N LEU A 89 -8.70 -2.90 16.67
CA LEU A 89 -8.25 -1.87 17.60
C LEU A 89 -7.71 -2.49 18.90
N ASP A 90 -8.40 -3.49 19.43
CA ASP A 90 -8.02 -4.16 20.69
C ASP A 90 -6.68 -4.92 20.60
N ARG A 91 -6.08 -5.03 19.41
CA ARG A 91 -4.72 -5.59 19.26
C ARG A 91 -3.61 -4.63 19.69
N PHE A 92 -3.92 -3.35 19.80
CA PHE A 92 -2.98 -2.29 20.14
C PHE A 92 -3.52 -1.52 21.34
N ASN A 93 -2.64 -1.27 22.33
CA ASN A 93 -3.02 -0.39 23.41
C ASN A 93 -3.04 1.05 22.92
N ALA A 94 -4.17 1.75 23.08
CA ALA A 94 -4.35 3.12 22.62
C ALA A 94 -3.32 4.10 23.24
N GLU A 95 -2.86 3.83 24.47
CA GLU A 95 -1.87 4.63 25.17
C GLU A 95 -0.46 4.51 24.56
N ASP A 96 -0.18 3.41 23.87
CA ASP A 96 1.12 3.15 23.24
C ASP A 96 1.20 3.69 21.80
N ILE A 97 0.09 4.26 21.28
CA ILE A 97 0.09 4.85 19.93
C ILE A 97 0.91 6.12 19.95
N ASP A 98 1.97 6.12 19.15
CA ASP A 98 2.88 7.26 19.03
C ASP A 98 2.22 8.48 18.34
N LEU A 99 2.74 9.66 18.62
CA LEU A 99 2.47 10.86 17.83
C LEU A 99 3.48 10.97 16.68
N PRO A 100 3.18 11.79 15.65
CA PRO A 100 4.15 12.11 14.61
C PRO A 100 5.47 12.60 15.21
N ARG A 101 6.58 12.16 14.63
CA ARG A 101 7.94 12.57 15.08
C ARG A 101 8.22 14.03 14.74
N THR A 102 7.74 14.48 13.59
CA THR A 102 7.77 15.86 13.15
C THR A 102 6.34 16.37 13.13
N GLN A 103 6.02 17.33 13.98
CA GLN A 103 4.68 17.87 14.06
C GLN A 103 4.47 19.05 13.10
N ALA A 104 3.23 19.51 12.99
CA ALA A 104 2.91 20.73 12.27
C ALA A 104 3.63 21.91 12.95
N GLY A 105 4.33 22.73 12.16
CA GLY A 105 5.06 23.89 12.66
C GLY A 105 6.49 23.63 13.12
N ASP A 106 6.92 22.36 13.29
CA ASP A 106 8.32 22.04 13.63
C ASP A 106 9.29 22.43 12.50
N VAL A 107 8.79 22.42 11.29
CA VAL A 107 9.55 22.76 10.08
C VAL A 107 8.72 23.66 9.19
N GLU A 108 9.39 24.54 8.46
CA GLU A 108 8.73 25.38 7.45
C GLU A 108 8.19 24.49 6.31
N ASP A 109 6.97 24.77 5.86
CA ASP A 109 6.37 24.07 4.74
C ASP A 109 7.07 24.45 3.42
N ASP A 110 7.42 23.46 2.63
CA ASP A 110 7.74 23.70 1.23
C ASP A 110 6.45 24.08 0.45
N PRO A 111 6.59 24.66 -0.77
CA PRO A 111 5.41 25.15 -1.51
C PRO A 111 4.36 24.06 -1.80
N HIS A 112 4.76 22.79 -1.93
CA HIS A 112 3.82 21.70 -2.19
C HIS A 112 3.09 21.29 -0.90
N SER A 113 3.79 21.19 0.23
CA SER A 113 3.18 20.96 1.54
C SER A 113 2.12 22.04 1.87
N ALA A 114 2.41 23.29 1.58
CA ALA A 114 1.44 24.38 1.76
C ALA A 114 0.19 24.21 0.86
N ARG A 115 0.36 23.75 -0.40
CA ARG A 115 -0.76 23.44 -1.30
C ARG A 115 -1.61 22.27 -0.79
N LEU A 116 -0.95 21.22 -0.26
CA LEU A 116 -1.66 20.08 0.33
C LEU A 116 -2.52 20.50 1.51
N ARG A 117 -2.00 21.33 2.43
CA ARG A 117 -2.78 21.85 3.54
C ARG A 117 -4.00 22.63 3.08
N ALA A 118 -3.81 23.53 2.09
CA ALA A 118 -4.91 24.29 1.52
C ALA A 118 -5.96 23.37 0.86
N MET A 119 -5.53 22.35 0.14
CA MET A 119 -6.41 21.39 -0.51
C MET A 119 -7.24 20.58 0.49
N TYR A 120 -6.62 20.09 1.57
CA TYR A 120 -7.33 19.34 2.63
C TYR A 120 -8.13 20.23 3.58
N GLN A 121 -8.02 21.55 3.46
CA GLN A 121 -8.56 22.50 4.43
C GLN A 121 -8.03 22.22 5.85
N LEU A 122 -6.77 21.87 5.94
CA LEU A 122 -6.09 21.59 7.18
C LEU A 122 -5.67 22.91 7.84
N GLU A 123 -6.60 23.50 8.58
CA GLU A 123 -6.36 24.72 9.37
C GLU A 123 -5.52 24.40 10.61
N GLU A 124 -4.74 25.38 11.05
CA GLU A 124 -3.97 25.26 12.28
C GLU A 124 -4.90 25.00 13.49
N GLY A 125 -4.59 23.97 14.27
CA GLY A 125 -5.38 23.58 15.43
C GLY A 125 -6.68 22.84 15.12
N LEU A 126 -6.94 22.47 13.86
CA LEU A 126 -8.10 21.65 13.48
C LEU A 126 -8.09 20.27 14.16
N LEU A 127 -6.93 19.66 14.29
CA LEU A 127 -6.76 18.33 14.87
C LEU A 127 -6.13 18.43 16.27
N SER A 128 -6.76 17.81 17.24
CA SER A 128 -6.16 17.59 18.57
C SER A 128 -5.19 16.39 18.52
N GLU A 129 -4.32 16.26 19.53
CA GLU A 129 -3.48 15.06 19.70
C GLU A 129 -4.32 13.80 19.81
N ASP A 130 -5.49 13.86 20.42
CA ASP A 130 -6.41 12.73 20.55
C ASP A 130 -6.98 12.32 19.18
N ASP A 131 -7.28 13.26 18.29
CA ASP A 131 -7.71 12.96 16.92
C ASP A 131 -6.60 12.26 16.16
N ILE A 132 -5.38 12.75 16.26
CA ILE A 132 -4.20 12.17 15.63
C ILE A 132 -3.96 10.75 16.14
N ARG A 133 -3.95 10.52 17.46
CA ARG A 133 -3.77 9.21 18.07
C ARG A 133 -4.87 8.23 17.63
N ARG A 134 -6.12 8.69 17.63
CA ARG A 134 -7.27 7.87 17.24
C ARG A 134 -7.16 7.41 15.77
N ALA A 135 -6.80 8.31 14.86
CA ALA A 135 -6.61 7.98 13.45
C ALA A 135 -5.43 7.01 13.25
N ARG A 136 -4.29 7.25 13.90
CA ARG A 136 -3.14 6.33 13.87
C ARG A 136 -3.48 4.97 14.46
N HIS A 137 -4.23 4.92 15.57
CA HIS A 137 -4.69 3.67 16.17
C HIS A 137 -5.58 2.87 15.20
N ALA A 138 -6.50 3.54 14.53
CA ALA A 138 -7.35 2.91 13.53
C ALA A 138 -6.52 2.39 12.32
N TYR A 139 -5.52 3.14 11.88
CA TYR A 139 -4.60 2.69 10.83
C TYR A 139 -3.81 1.44 11.27
N TYR A 140 -3.30 1.39 12.50
CA TYR A 140 -2.63 0.18 13.01
C TYR A 140 -3.58 -1.01 13.07
N GLY A 141 -4.83 -0.79 13.48
CA GLY A 141 -5.88 -1.81 13.42
C GLY A 141 -6.14 -2.29 11.98
N ALA A 142 -6.17 -1.37 11.01
CA ALA A 142 -6.33 -1.70 9.60
C ALA A 142 -5.13 -2.49 9.06
N MET A 143 -3.90 -2.16 9.48
CA MET A 143 -2.71 -2.98 9.16
C MET A 143 -2.81 -4.39 9.73
N ALA A 144 -3.33 -4.56 10.93
CA ALA A 144 -3.56 -5.90 11.50
C ALA A 144 -4.61 -6.70 10.74
N TYR A 145 -5.63 -6.04 10.17
CA TYR A 145 -6.58 -6.68 9.26
C TYR A 145 -5.91 -7.15 7.97
N VAL A 146 -5.07 -6.31 7.36
CA VAL A 146 -4.29 -6.68 6.16
C VAL A 146 -3.36 -7.86 6.45
N ASP A 147 -2.71 -7.87 7.60
CA ASP A 147 -1.84 -8.99 8.03
C ASP A 147 -2.63 -10.29 8.16
N ASP A 148 -3.85 -10.26 8.72
CA ASP A 148 -4.74 -11.42 8.75
C ASP A 148 -5.09 -11.92 7.34
N CYS A 149 -5.37 -11.00 6.40
CA CYS A 149 -5.64 -11.35 5.00
C CYS A 149 -4.43 -12.05 4.35
N PHE A 150 -3.21 -11.56 4.59
CA PHE A 150 -1.99 -12.25 4.14
C PHE A 150 -1.84 -13.63 4.78
N GLY A 151 -2.11 -13.75 6.07
CA GLY A 151 -2.12 -15.03 6.77
C GLY A 151 -3.07 -16.05 6.14
N GLU A 152 -4.26 -15.61 5.71
CA GLU A 152 -5.22 -16.46 5.00
C GLU A 152 -4.68 -16.94 3.63
N ILE A 153 -4.03 -16.08 2.87
CA ILE A 153 -3.44 -16.46 1.56
C ILE A 153 -2.28 -17.43 1.75
N VAL A 154 -1.35 -17.14 2.68
CA VAL A 154 -0.22 -18.03 2.97
C VAL A 154 -0.70 -19.41 3.41
N ARG A 155 -1.67 -19.47 4.33
CA ARG A 155 -2.28 -20.71 4.78
C ARG A 155 -2.94 -21.47 3.63
N THR A 156 -3.66 -20.77 2.74
CA THR A 156 -4.29 -21.41 1.58
C THR A 156 -3.25 -21.99 0.63
N LEU A 157 -2.12 -21.31 0.40
CA LEU A 157 -1.01 -21.86 -0.40
C LEU A 157 -0.41 -23.12 0.23
N GLU A 158 -0.24 -23.16 1.54
CA GLU A 158 0.26 -24.31 2.29
C GLU A 158 -0.72 -25.50 2.21
N GLU A 159 -2.00 -25.27 2.52
CA GLU A 159 -3.06 -26.29 2.48
C GLU A 159 -3.26 -26.90 1.09
N THR A 160 -3.04 -26.13 0.05
CA THR A 160 -3.16 -26.58 -1.34
C THR A 160 -1.88 -27.19 -1.91
N GLY A 161 -0.77 -27.14 -1.18
CA GLY A 161 0.54 -27.63 -1.63
C GLY A 161 1.22 -26.71 -2.67
N LEU A 162 0.70 -25.51 -2.91
CA LEU A 162 1.24 -24.55 -3.87
C LEU A 162 2.38 -23.70 -3.30
N ALA A 163 2.58 -23.65 -1.97
CA ALA A 163 3.50 -22.74 -1.31
C ALA A 163 4.94 -22.85 -1.82
N ASP A 164 5.41 -24.06 -2.04
CA ASP A 164 6.78 -24.33 -2.46
C ASP A 164 7.13 -23.81 -3.86
N ASP A 165 6.16 -23.77 -4.75
CA ASP A 165 6.33 -23.37 -6.15
C ASP A 165 5.76 -21.98 -6.46
N THR A 166 5.23 -21.28 -5.45
CA THR A 166 4.70 -19.92 -5.58
C THR A 166 5.68 -18.90 -5.02
N ILE A 167 5.98 -17.85 -5.79
CA ILE A 167 6.69 -16.68 -5.31
C ILE A 167 5.65 -15.65 -4.88
N VAL A 168 5.66 -15.26 -3.61
CA VAL A 168 4.75 -14.27 -3.04
C VAL A 168 5.44 -12.92 -3.00
N PHE A 169 4.83 -11.91 -3.60
CA PHE A 169 5.21 -10.51 -3.49
C PHE A 169 4.21 -9.79 -2.57
N VAL A 170 4.72 -9.06 -1.58
CA VAL A 170 3.92 -8.14 -0.76
C VAL A 170 4.44 -6.75 -1.01
N VAL A 171 3.59 -5.92 -1.59
CA VAL A 171 3.91 -4.54 -1.95
C VAL A 171 2.74 -3.62 -1.62
N ALA A 172 3.01 -2.34 -1.41
CA ALA A 172 1.98 -1.30 -1.41
C ALA A 172 2.24 -0.34 -2.57
N ASP A 173 1.22 0.37 -3.02
CA ASP A 173 1.33 1.39 -4.07
C ASP A 173 1.94 2.69 -3.51
N HIS A 174 1.63 3.05 -2.28
CA HIS A 174 2.17 4.19 -1.55
C HIS A 174 2.11 3.93 -0.03
N GLY A 175 2.69 4.82 0.74
CA GLY A 175 2.57 4.88 2.19
C GLY A 175 1.46 5.83 2.63
N GLU A 176 1.58 6.36 3.86
CA GLU A 176 0.62 7.28 4.47
C GLU A 176 1.35 8.22 5.43
N MET A 177 1.09 9.52 5.35
CA MET A 177 1.76 10.51 6.18
C MET A 177 1.39 10.42 7.67
N LEU A 178 0.16 10.04 7.99
CA LEU A 178 -0.32 9.81 9.38
C LEU A 178 0.01 10.97 10.36
N GLY A 179 -0.08 12.20 9.88
CA GLY A 179 0.18 13.39 10.66
C GLY A 179 1.65 13.83 10.70
N GLU A 180 2.59 13.08 10.10
CA GLU A 180 3.99 13.53 10.00
C GLU A 180 4.06 14.86 9.26
N ARG A 181 4.82 15.82 9.81
CA ARG A 181 4.85 17.22 9.37
C ARG A 181 3.45 17.90 9.40
N GLY A 182 2.50 17.34 10.14
CA GLY A 182 1.09 17.73 10.12
C GLY A 182 0.37 17.38 8.80
N LEU A 183 0.96 16.58 7.92
CA LEU A 183 0.36 16.15 6.66
C LEU A 183 -0.34 14.79 6.82
N TRP A 184 -1.36 14.57 5.99
CA TRP A 184 -2.12 13.34 5.93
C TRP A 184 -2.17 12.84 4.49
N TYR A 185 -2.55 11.57 4.33
CA TYR A 185 -2.61 10.89 3.03
C TYR A 185 -1.21 10.77 2.38
N LYS A 186 -1.08 10.86 1.07
CA LYS A 186 0.11 10.42 0.34
C LYS A 186 0.72 11.41 -0.62
N MET A 187 0.05 12.28 -1.24
CA MET A 187 0.43 13.10 -2.40
C MET A 187 1.70 13.96 -2.21
N THR A 188 2.78 13.32 -1.74
CA THR A 188 4.08 13.94 -1.46
C THR A 188 5.21 12.91 -1.63
N PHE A 189 6.47 13.37 -1.63
CA PHE A 189 7.65 12.50 -1.70
C PHE A 189 8.37 12.34 -0.36
N PHE A 190 7.73 12.65 0.76
CA PHE A 190 8.29 12.32 2.07
C PHE A 190 8.30 10.81 2.31
N GLU A 191 9.30 10.35 3.10
CA GLU A 191 9.51 8.93 3.41
C GLU A 191 8.23 8.17 3.79
N ASN A 192 7.37 8.79 4.59
CA ASN A 192 6.11 8.16 5.02
C ASN A 192 5.15 7.85 3.87
N ALA A 193 5.19 8.64 2.80
CA ALA A 193 4.35 8.44 1.62
C ALA A 193 5.00 7.52 0.57
N VAL A 194 6.35 7.54 0.43
CA VAL A 194 7.02 6.83 -0.68
C VAL A 194 7.72 5.54 -0.26
N ARG A 195 8.04 5.38 1.03
CA ARG A 195 8.70 4.18 1.52
C ARG A 195 7.68 3.08 1.83
N ILE A 196 7.49 2.22 0.88
CA ILE A 196 6.53 1.12 0.93
C ILE A 196 7.18 -0.19 1.37
N PRO A 197 6.41 -1.16 1.90
CA PRO A 197 6.85 -2.53 2.01
C PRO A 197 7.12 -3.10 0.62
N PHE A 198 8.20 -3.84 0.46
CA PHE A 198 8.50 -4.61 -0.73
C PHE A 198 9.16 -5.92 -0.30
N ILE A 199 8.37 -6.97 -0.18
CA ILE A 199 8.80 -8.27 0.34
C ILE A 199 8.63 -9.31 -0.77
N VAL A 200 9.65 -10.15 -0.98
CA VAL A 200 9.60 -11.29 -1.89
C VAL A 200 9.86 -12.55 -1.10
N HIS A 201 8.92 -13.47 -1.12
CA HIS A 201 8.98 -14.71 -0.36
C HIS A 201 8.87 -15.94 -1.27
N ASN A 202 9.91 -16.73 -1.30
CA ASN A 202 9.97 -18.13 -1.67
C ASN A 202 11.28 -18.70 -1.12
N PRO A 203 11.28 -19.36 0.03
CA PRO A 203 12.51 -19.80 0.70
C PRO A 203 13.25 -20.91 -0.05
N LYS A 204 12.62 -21.61 -0.99
CA LYS A 204 13.29 -22.58 -1.86
C LYS A 204 14.11 -21.94 -2.98
N ARG A 205 13.73 -20.73 -3.40
CA ARG A 205 14.40 -20.02 -4.51
C ARG A 205 15.36 -18.95 -4.03
N PHE A 206 15.05 -18.29 -2.91
CA PHE A 206 15.79 -17.13 -2.43
C PHE A 206 16.21 -17.30 -0.98
N ALA A 207 17.52 -17.15 -0.70
CA ALA A 207 18.02 -17.09 0.66
C ALA A 207 17.54 -15.80 1.36
N PRO A 208 17.22 -15.83 2.67
CA PRO A 208 16.84 -14.64 3.41
C PRO A 208 17.91 -13.55 3.31
N ARG A 209 17.49 -12.34 2.97
CA ARG A 209 18.36 -11.16 2.89
C ARG A 209 17.58 -9.87 3.04
N ARG A 210 18.30 -8.81 3.37
CA ARG A 210 17.80 -7.44 3.29
C ARG A 210 18.51 -6.73 2.16
N ILE A 211 17.75 -6.20 1.22
CA ILE A 211 18.24 -5.35 0.12
C ILE A 211 18.14 -3.92 0.62
N THR A 212 19.24 -3.17 0.49
CA THR A 212 19.37 -1.78 0.98
C THR A 212 19.37 -0.76 -0.15
N GLU A 213 19.55 -1.24 -1.37
CA GLU A 213 19.47 -0.45 -2.59
C GLU A 213 18.05 0.06 -2.81
N ASN A 214 17.93 1.23 -3.42
CA ASN A 214 16.63 1.80 -3.74
C ASN A 214 16.01 1.09 -4.94
N VAL A 215 14.78 0.62 -4.76
CA VAL A 215 13.98 -0.06 -5.78
C VAL A 215 12.63 0.63 -5.93
N SER A 216 11.97 0.43 -7.04
CA SER A 216 10.70 1.09 -7.37
C SER A 216 9.63 0.09 -7.81
N LEU A 217 8.36 0.48 -7.72
CA LEU A 217 7.25 -0.33 -8.24
C LEU A 217 7.32 -0.55 -9.75
N VAL A 218 7.95 0.34 -10.51
CA VAL A 218 8.18 0.13 -11.95
C VAL A 218 9.07 -1.08 -12.23
N ASP A 219 9.85 -1.51 -11.24
CA ASP A 219 10.74 -2.68 -11.31
C ASP A 219 9.98 -4.01 -11.15
N LEU A 220 8.74 -3.96 -10.66
CA LEU A 220 7.93 -5.17 -10.40
C LEU A 220 7.64 -5.94 -11.69
N LEU A 221 7.11 -5.25 -12.71
CA LEU A 221 6.74 -5.90 -13.96
C LEU A 221 7.92 -6.58 -14.66
N PRO A 222 9.10 -5.94 -14.89
CA PRO A 222 10.25 -6.62 -15.48
C PRO A 222 10.75 -7.78 -14.61
N THR A 223 10.65 -7.69 -13.28
CA THR A 223 10.99 -8.77 -12.36
C THR A 223 10.07 -9.98 -12.55
N LEU A 224 8.76 -9.76 -12.60
CA LEU A 224 7.78 -10.82 -12.85
C LEU A 224 7.99 -11.48 -14.22
N CYS A 225 8.28 -10.69 -15.25
CA CYS A 225 8.56 -11.20 -16.60
C CYS A 225 9.81 -12.08 -16.61
N GLU A 226 10.89 -11.71 -15.95
CA GLU A 226 12.11 -12.52 -15.85
C GLU A 226 11.86 -13.81 -15.05
N LEU A 227 11.19 -13.72 -13.91
CA LEU A 227 10.89 -14.89 -13.09
C LEU A 227 9.99 -15.90 -13.80
N ALA A 228 9.02 -15.44 -14.60
CA ALA A 228 8.11 -16.29 -15.34
C ALA A 228 8.76 -16.96 -16.57
N SER A 229 9.73 -16.29 -17.22
CA SER A 229 10.34 -16.78 -18.45
C SER A 229 11.71 -17.42 -18.27
N GLY A 230 12.35 -17.22 -17.11
CA GLY A 230 13.73 -17.62 -16.84
C GLY A 230 14.78 -16.76 -17.55
N GLU A 231 14.37 -15.73 -18.28
CA GLU A 231 15.24 -14.83 -19.04
C GLU A 231 14.75 -13.38 -18.86
N ASP A 232 15.69 -12.43 -18.85
CA ASP A 232 15.31 -11.01 -18.95
C ASP A 232 14.68 -10.74 -20.34
N ARG A 233 13.36 -10.62 -20.34
CA ARG A 233 12.55 -10.31 -21.53
C ARG A 233 12.02 -8.89 -21.53
N SER A 234 12.53 -8.01 -20.69
CA SER A 234 12.13 -6.60 -20.65
C SER A 234 12.26 -5.94 -22.04
N ALA A 235 13.28 -6.32 -22.80
CA ALA A 235 13.49 -5.88 -24.18
C ALA A 235 12.48 -6.45 -25.21
N ARG A 236 11.69 -7.49 -24.84
CA ARG A 236 10.67 -8.12 -25.69
C ARG A 236 9.25 -7.78 -25.26
N ALA A 237 9.09 -6.89 -24.27
CA ALA A 237 7.78 -6.41 -23.87
C ALA A 237 7.09 -5.70 -25.07
N ILE A 238 5.75 -5.70 -25.06
CA ILE A 238 4.93 -5.03 -26.09
C ILE A 238 5.26 -3.53 -26.18
N ALA A 239 5.69 -2.94 -25.07
CA ALA A 239 6.19 -1.57 -24.97
C ALA A 239 7.49 -1.54 -24.16
N PRO A 240 8.36 -0.52 -24.34
CA PRO A 240 9.52 -0.34 -23.48
C PRO A 240 9.10 -0.27 -22.01
N LEU A 241 9.87 -0.91 -21.14
CA LEU A 241 9.70 -0.86 -19.68
C LEU A 241 10.72 0.11 -19.10
N ASP A 242 10.26 1.02 -18.24
CA ASP A 242 11.14 1.98 -17.56
C ASP A 242 11.85 1.36 -16.36
N GLY A 243 11.28 0.32 -15.77
CA GLY A 243 11.84 -0.42 -14.64
C GLY A 243 12.90 -1.45 -15.06
N ARG A 244 13.58 -1.98 -14.07
CA ARG A 244 14.63 -3.01 -14.21
C ARG A 244 14.30 -4.20 -13.33
N SER A 245 14.70 -5.39 -13.78
CA SER A 245 14.48 -6.60 -13.00
C SER A 245 15.25 -6.57 -11.67
N LEU A 246 14.58 -6.96 -10.59
CA LEU A 246 15.16 -7.13 -9.25
C LEU A 246 15.72 -8.54 -9.03
N VAL A 247 15.67 -9.43 -10.02
CA VAL A 247 16.20 -10.79 -9.91
C VAL A 247 17.69 -10.83 -9.48
N PRO A 248 18.58 -9.93 -9.96
CA PRO A 248 19.94 -9.85 -9.45
C PRO A 248 20.00 -9.63 -7.94
N HIS A 249 19.23 -8.69 -7.39
CA HIS A 249 19.13 -8.45 -5.95
C HIS A 249 18.63 -9.70 -5.20
N LEU A 250 17.60 -10.37 -5.74
CA LEU A 250 17.04 -11.60 -5.15
C LEU A 250 18.06 -12.74 -5.12
N ARG A 251 19.01 -12.79 -6.06
CA ARG A 251 20.13 -13.73 -6.11
C ARG A 251 21.34 -13.31 -5.28
N GLY A 252 21.38 -12.08 -4.77
CA GLY A 252 22.50 -11.52 -4.00
C GLY A 252 23.58 -10.90 -4.83
N GLU A 253 23.26 -10.54 -6.04
CA GLU A 253 24.10 -9.81 -6.95
C GLU A 253 23.86 -8.32 -6.81
N THR A 254 24.77 -7.50 -7.32
CA THR A 254 24.57 -6.06 -7.43
C THR A 254 23.51 -5.80 -8.51
N GLY A 255 22.50 -5.03 -8.16
CA GLY A 255 21.44 -4.64 -9.08
C GLY A 255 21.32 -3.12 -9.20
N PRO A 256 20.24 -2.63 -9.81
CA PRO A 256 19.99 -1.20 -9.93
C PRO A 256 19.86 -0.56 -8.55
N ASP A 257 20.38 0.66 -8.42
CA ASP A 257 20.22 1.51 -7.24
C ASP A 257 19.88 2.92 -7.70
N GLY A 258 18.69 3.36 -7.37
CA GLY A 258 18.16 4.67 -7.72
C GLY A 258 16.75 4.60 -8.24
N VAL A 259 15.92 5.53 -7.82
CA VAL A 259 14.51 5.66 -8.18
C VAL A 259 14.24 7.06 -8.72
N TYR A 260 13.29 7.12 -9.62
CA TYR A 260 12.73 8.36 -10.11
C TYR A 260 11.25 8.41 -9.73
N SER A 261 10.80 9.55 -9.24
CA SER A 261 9.41 9.81 -8.93
C SER A 261 9.02 11.19 -9.45
N GLU A 262 7.81 11.30 -9.97
CA GLU A 262 7.28 12.51 -10.56
C GLU A 262 5.86 12.74 -10.08
N TYR A 263 5.52 13.99 -9.80
CA TYR A 263 4.19 14.43 -9.45
C TYR A 263 3.82 15.65 -10.32
N LEU A 264 2.80 15.50 -11.18
CA LEU A 264 2.39 16.49 -12.18
C LEU A 264 1.10 17.21 -11.76
#